data_de0fbff4d5debc3eaf31e22baee35a10
#
_entry.id   de0fbff4d5debc3eaf31e22baee35a10
#
_cell.length_a   1.000
_cell.length_b   1.000
_cell.length_c   1.000
_cell.angle_alpha   90.00
_cell.angle_beta   90.00
_cell.angle_gamma   90.00
#
_symmetry.space_group_name_H-M   'P 1'
#
loop_
_entity.id
_entity.type
_entity.pdbx_description
1 polymer ?
#
loop_
_entity_poly.entity_id
_entity_poly.type
_entity_poly.pdbx_seq_one_letter_code
_entity_poly.pdbx_strand_id
1 'polypeptide(L)'
;MLVKVDDRAELTAAEEEFVECLRNFPTVGLAMVDLRVGTERGTRQIDAVIFTVQGVTVVEVVGFRRRQSGVFEVPTDGRWKVGSENADLDLAFGADPSTMVQNSVREVERAFERTGFDPGPLCGAVVVVPFRGSVLRPARVNVRPGLDVVVGNVSDAVELRIYLENFAPGEPRWTADRVRAATTALTGWAPGRDELLDAGFAEKLPERVKPLPQERVPEPTRGQATVGWLVTVAAIVGMLVVLAVVVTTLFSDGSDTEPAATTPSFEVTAPVPTRPAECWPLQPGC
;
A
#
# COMPACT_ATOMS: atom_id res chain seq x y z
N MET A 1 -12.14 10.25 13.14
CA MET A 1 -13.10 9.69 12.15
C MET A 1 -14.48 9.58 12.81
N LEU A 2 -15.56 9.92 12.09
CA LEU A 2 -16.92 9.69 12.58
C LEU A 2 -17.24 8.19 12.49
N VAL A 3 -17.71 7.58 13.58
CA VAL A 3 -18.05 6.15 13.62
C VAL A 3 -19.51 6.00 14.02
N LYS A 4 -20.29 5.32 13.19
CA LYS A 4 -21.68 4.97 13.43
C LYS A 4 -21.80 3.46 13.49
N VAL A 5 -22.28 2.96 14.59
CA VAL A 5 -22.53 1.53 14.83
C VAL A 5 -24.03 1.31 14.78
N ASP A 6 -24.49 0.22 14.15
CA ASP A 6 -25.93 -0.14 14.17
C ASP A 6 -26.38 -0.36 15.63
N ASP A 7 -27.56 0.15 15.98
CA ASP A 7 -28.08 0.06 17.35
C ASP A 7 -28.35 -1.40 17.81
N ARG A 8 -28.40 -2.33 16.86
CA ARG A 8 -28.62 -3.77 17.09
C ARG A 8 -27.33 -4.59 16.99
N ALA A 9 -26.19 -3.91 16.84
CA ALA A 9 -24.90 -4.58 16.68
C ALA A 9 -24.53 -5.37 17.92
N GLU A 10 -24.14 -6.62 17.72
CA GLU A 10 -23.49 -7.46 18.72
C GLU A 10 -22.03 -7.63 18.28
N LEU A 11 -21.20 -6.65 18.61
CA LEU A 11 -19.80 -6.64 18.19
C LEU A 11 -18.99 -7.70 18.92
N THR A 12 -18.14 -8.38 18.20
CA THR A 12 -17.08 -9.22 18.76
C THR A 12 -16.01 -8.34 19.42
N ALA A 13 -15.17 -8.94 20.27
CA ALA A 13 -14.06 -8.20 20.90
C ALA A 13 -13.08 -7.59 19.88
N ALA A 14 -12.91 -8.22 18.70
CA ALA A 14 -12.09 -7.69 17.63
C ALA A 14 -12.73 -6.47 16.94
N GLU A 15 -14.04 -6.52 16.71
CA GLU A 15 -14.79 -5.40 16.14
C GLU A 15 -14.88 -4.23 17.12
N GLU A 16 -15.05 -4.49 18.43
CA GLU A 16 -14.98 -3.43 19.45
C GLU A 16 -13.63 -2.71 19.43
N GLU A 17 -12.53 -3.47 19.39
CA GLU A 17 -11.18 -2.91 19.32
C GLU A 17 -10.95 -2.14 18.01
N PHE A 18 -11.45 -2.65 16.90
CA PHE A 18 -11.42 -1.95 15.61
C PHE A 18 -12.19 -0.63 15.65
N VAL A 19 -13.39 -0.61 16.22
CA VAL A 19 -14.20 0.61 16.40
C VAL A 19 -13.46 1.64 17.24
N GLU A 20 -12.81 1.19 18.33
CA GLU A 20 -12.01 2.07 19.18
C GLU A 20 -10.81 2.67 18.42
N CYS A 21 -10.14 1.88 17.57
CA CYS A 21 -9.09 2.39 16.69
C CYS A 21 -9.61 3.50 15.79
N LEU A 22 -10.75 3.29 15.13
CA LEU A 22 -11.34 4.25 14.19
C LEU A 22 -11.74 5.56 14.87
N ARG A 23 -12.32 5.49 16.08
CA ARG A 23 -12.70 6.69 16.86
C ARG A 23 -11.50 7.57 17.17
N ASN A 24 -10.33 6.96 17.38
CA ASN A 24 -9.10 7.67 17.72
C ASN A 24 -8.35 8.22 16.48
N PHE A 25 -8.82 7.95 15.25
CA PHE A 25 -8.16 8.46 14.06
C PHE A 25 -8.51 9.92 13.75
N PRO A 26 -7.51 10.77 13.49
CA PRO A 26 -7.72 12.12 13.02
C PRO A 26 -8.15 12.20 11.55
N THR A 27 -8.15 11.07 10.85
CA THR A 27 -8.47 10.96 9.42
C THR A 27 -9.91 11.38 9.14
N VAL A 28 -10.10 12.19 8.11
CA VAL A 28 -11.44 12.57 7.62
C VAL A 28 -12.14 11.34 7.07
N GLY A 29 -13.30 11.02 7.62
CA GLY A 29 -14.05 9.86 7.16
C GLY A 29 -15.27 9.54 8.02
N LEU A 30 -16.11 8.68 7.45
CA LEU A 30 -17.24 8.04 8.12
C LEU A 30 -17.06 6.53 8.04
N ALA A 31 -17.07 5.86 9.19
CA ALA A 31 -17.19 4.41 9.28
C ALA A 31 -18.59 4.05 9.73
N MET A 32 -19.27 3.22 8.94
CA MET A 32 -20.52 2.56 9.31
C MET A 32 -20.19 1.12 9.67
N VAL A 33 -20.54 0.70 10.87
CA VAL A 33 -20.15 -0.60 11.46
C VAL A 33 -21.39 -1.46 11.66
N ASP A 34 -21.25 -2.77 11.43
CA ASP A 34 -22.28 -3.79 11.52
C ASP A 34 -23.50 -3.51 10.60
N LEU A 35 -23.21 -3.27 9.31
CA LEU A 35 -24.25 -2.98 8.34
C LEU A 35 -24.95 -4.25 7.87
N ARG A 36 -26.26 -4.16 7.72
CA ARG A 36 -27.05 -5.17 7.00
C ARG A 36 -27.41 -4.68 5.62
N VAL A 37 -26.70 -5.19 4.63
CA VAL A 37 -26.87 -4.82 3.22
C VAL A 37 -27.56 -5.96 2.48
N GLY A 38 -28.52 -5.64 1.63
CA GLY A 38 -29.22 -6.65 0.83
C GLY A 38 -30.70 -6.32 0.58
N THR A 39 -31.47 -7.35 0.32
CA THR A 39 -32.92 -7.26 0.06
C THR A 39 -33.69 -8.14 1.04
N GLU A 40 -35.03 -8.06 1.04
CA GLU A 40 -35.90 -8.94 1.82
C GLU A 40 -35.65 -10.43 1.55
N ARG A 41 -35.06 -10.79 0.40
CA ARG A 41 -34.73 -12.16 0.02
C ARG A 41 -33.40 -12.66 0.58
N GLY A 42 -32.58 -11.78 1.13
CA GLY A 42 -31.31 -12.09 1.76
C GLY A 42 -30.56 -10.82 2.10
N THR A 43 -30.19 -10.71 3.35
CA THR A 43 -29.32 -9.65 3.86
C THR A 43 -27.96 -10.26 4.24
N ARG A 44 -26.89 -9.54 3.92
CA ARG A 44 -25.55 -9.85 4.39
C ARG A 44 -25.15 -8.85 5.45
N GLN A 45 -24.64 -9.32 6.55
CA GLN A 45 -23.96 -8.51 7.54
C GLN A 45 -22.55 -8.21 7.02
N ILE A 46 -22.14 -6.97 7.13
CA ILE A 46 -20.84 -6.44 6.74
C ILE A 46 -20.27 -5.73 7.95
N ASP A 47 -19.07 -6.09 8.36
CA ASP A 47 -18.48 -5.56 9.60
C ASP A 47 -18.28 -4.05 9.53
N ALA A 48 -17.76 -3.51 8.40
CA ALA A 48 -17.73 -2.07 8.21
C ALA A 48 -17.69 -1.64 6.73
N VAL A 49 -18.24 -0.45 6.46
CA VAL A 49 -18.03 0.31 5.23
C VAL A 49 -17.49 1.68 5.60
N ILE A 50 -16.31 2.01 5.10
CA ILE A 50 -15.58 3.24 5.44
C ILE A 50 -15.55 4.16 4.22
N PHE A 51 -16.09 5.36 4.41
CA PHE A 51 -16.02 6.45 3.44
C PHE A 51 -14.89 7.40 3.83
N THR A 52 -13.97 7.65 2.93
CA THR A 52 -12.95 8.71 3.04
C THR A 52 -13.20 9.76 1.96
N VAL A 53 -12.43 10.82 1.94
CA VAL A 53 -12.56 11.85 0.88
C VAL A 53 -12.20 11.31 -0.51
N GLN A 54 -11.46 10.20 -0.61
CA GLN A 54 -10.99 9.64 -1.88
C GLN A 54 -11.82 8.45 -2.36
N GLY A 55 -12.34 7.61 -1.45
CA GLY A 55 -12.99 6.36 -1.85
C GLY A 55 -13.78 5.68 -0.75
N VAL A 56 -14.22 4.48 -1.06
CA VAL A 56 -14.98 3.61 -0.16
C VAL A 56 -14.25 2.29 0.02
N THR A 57 -14.09 1.86 1.26
CA THR A 57 -13.53 0.57 1.61
C THR A 57 -14.55 -0.27 2.35
N VAL A 58 -14.76 -1.49 1.90
CA VAL A 58 -15.53 -2.52 2.59
C VAL A 58 -14.57 -3.34 3.44
N VAL A 59 -14.86 -3.47 4.72
CA VAL A 59 -13.97 -4.09 5.70
C VAL A 59 -14.64 -5.31 6.32
N GLU A 60 -13.88 -6.39 6.40
CA GLU A 60 -14.16 -7.53 7.28
C GLU A 60 -13.13 -7.54 8.39
N VAL A 61 -13.56 -7.69 9.64
CA VAL A 61 -12.72 -7.66 10.83
C VAL A 61 -12.53 -9.07 11.34
N VAL A 62 -11.28 -9.47 11.54
CA VAL A 62 -10.95 -10.82 11.96
C VAL A 62 -10.06 -10.78 13.20
N GLY A 63 -10.52 -11.36 14.29
CA GLY A 63 -9.76 -11.54 15.52
C GLY A 63 -9.01 -12.86 15.57
N PHE A 64 -8.20 -13.03 16.62
CA PHE A 64 -7.53 -14.28 16.96
C PHE A 64 -8.20 -14.92 18.17
N ARG A 65 -8.40 -16.25 18.14
CA ARG A 65 -8.93 -17.01 19.30
C ARG A 65 -7.92 -17.16 20.42
N ARG A 66 -6.62 -17.14 20.09
CA ARG A 66 -5.53 -17.29 21.06
C ARG A 66 -4.35 -16.38 20.72
N ARG A 67 -3.45 -16.25 21.69
CA ARG A 67 -2.23 -15.48 21.51
C ARG A 67 -1.29 -16.16 20.52
N GLN A 68 -0.99 -15.47 19.42
CA GLN A 68 0.04 -15.83 18.45
C GLN A 68 0.84 -14.58 18.12
N SER A 69 2.16 -14.69 18.01
CA SER A 69 3.05 -13.57 17.65
C SER A 69 4.07 -14.04 16.64
N GLY A 70 4.46 -13.16 15.74
CA GLY A 70 5.43 -13.47 14.70
C GLY A 70 5.10 -12.84 13.36
N VAL A 71 5.69 -13.37 12.30
CA VAL A 71 5.42 -12.96 10.93
C VAL A 71 4.07 -13.52 10.52
N PHE A 72 3.14 -12.64 10.14
CA PHE A 72 1.82 -12.99 9.67
C PHE A 72 1.83 -13.07 8.15
N GLU A 73 1.57 -14.25 7.62
CA GLU A 73 1.62 -14.56 6.19
C GLU A 73 0.23 -14.86 5.66
N VAL A 74 -0.10 -14.21 4.54
CA VAL A 74 -1.35 -14.40 3.80
C VAL A 74 -1.01 -15.00 2.42
N PRO A 75 -0.92 -16.32 2.30
CA PRO A 75 -0.57 -16.94 1.04
C PRO A 75 -1.72 -16.79 0.02
N THR A 76 -1.38 -16.78 -1.27
CA THR A 76 -2.37 -16.74 -2.35
C THR A 76 -3.31 -17.95 -2.28
N ASP A 77 -2.77 -19.10 -1.92
CA ASP A 77 -3.50 -20.33 -1.74
C ASP A 77 -3.16 -20.94 -0.37
N GLY A 78 -4.18 -21.44 0.31
CA GLY A 78 -4.02 -22.12 1.60
C GLY A 78 -4.41 -21.27 2.81
N ARG A 79 -4.06 -21.77 3.99
CA ARG A 79 -4.40 -21.13 5.26
C ARG A 79 -3.42 -20.03 5.61
N TRP A 80 -3.91 -18.99 6.21
CA TRP A 80 -3.09 -17.93 6.78
C TRP A 80 -2.24 -18.46 7.92
N LYS A 81 -1.05 -17.89 8.12
CA LYS A 81 -0.07 -18.39 9.08
C LYS A 81 0.50 -17.28 9.95
N VAL A 82 0.94 -17.68 11.16
CA VAL A 82 1.79 -16.86 12.03
C VAL A 82 3.06 -17.67 12.29
N GLY A 83 4.17 -17.26 11.69
CA GLY A 83 5.40 -18.04 11.65
C GLY A 83 5.18 -19.40 10.98
N SER A 84 5.46 -20.50 11.69
CA SER A 84 5.26 -21.87 11.17
C SER A 84 3.88 -22.45 11.44
N GLU A 85 3.03 -21.78 12.22
CA GLU A 85 1.71 -22.30 12.62
C GLU A 85 0.59 -21.69 11.76
N ASN A 86 -0.53 -22.40 11.65
CA ASN A 86 -1.73 -21.83 11.10
C ASN A 86 -2.25 -20.72 12.03
N ALA A 87 -2.69 -19.60 11.45
CA ALA A 87 -3.35 -18.53 12.17
C ALA A 87 -4.68 -19.07 12.74
N ASP A 88 -4.84 -18.94 14.05
CA ASP A 88 -6.05 -19.38 14.77
C ASP A 88 -7.03 -18.20 14.82
N LEU A 89 -7.63 -17.95 13.66
CA LEU A 89 -8.55 -16.84 13.47
C LEU A 89 -9.94 -17.16 14.03
N ASP A 90 -10.58 -16.17 14.59
CA ASP A 90 -11.96 -16.27 15.04
C ASP A 90 -12.92 -16.08 13.87
N LEU A 91 -13.08 -17.14 13.11
CA LEU A 91 -13.94 -17.19 11.93
C LEU A 91 -15.13 -18.11 12.19
N ALA A 92 -16.29 -17.67 11.75
CA ALA A 92 -17.47 -18.53 11.70
C ALA A 92 -17.22 -19.69 10.74
N PHE A 93 -17.30 -20.94 11.25
CA PHE A 93 -17.25 -22.18 10.46
C PHE A 93 -16.04 -22.35 9.53
N GLY A 94 -14.90 -21.74 9.84
CA GLY A 94 -13.68 -21.88 9.02
C GLY A 94 -13.78 -21.19 7.65
N ALA A 95 -14.58 -20.15 7.54
CA ALA A 95 -14.64 -19.32 6.34
C ALA A 95 -13.28 -18.67 6.02
N ASP A 96 -12.99 -18.49 4.73
CA ASP A 96 -11.80 -17.77 4.28
C ASP A 96 -12.07 -16.25 4.28
N PRO A 97 -11.30 -15.44 5.04
CA PRO A 97 -11.53 -14.00 5.11
C PRO A 97 -11.47 -13.29 3.76
N SER A 98 -10.63 -13.80 2.86
CA SER A 98 -10.50 -13.26 1.50
C SER A 98 -11.80 -13.41 0.71
N THR A 99 -12.44 -14.56 0.85
CA THR A 99 -13.73 -14.84 0.22
C THR A 99 -14.85 -14.02 0.89
N MET A 100 -14.78 -13.84 2.20
CA MET A 100 -15.77 -13.03 2.94
C MET A 100 -15.78 -11.61 2.43
N VAL A 101 -14.65 -10.92 2.41
CA VAL A 101 -14.58 -9.51 1.98
C VAL A 101 -14.95 -9.33 0.51
N GLN A 102 -14.56 -10.25 -0.38
CA GLN A 102 -14.97 -10.20 -1.78
C GLN A 102 -16.49 -10.31 -1.96
N ASN A 103 -17.13 -11.15 -1.16
CA ASN A 103 -18.59 -11.27 -1.18
C ASN A 103 -19.25 -10.01 -0.62
N SER A 104 -18.69 -9.40 0.42
CA SER A 104 -19.18 -8.15 1.00
C SER A 104 -19.03 -6.97 0.04
N VAL A 105 -17.90 -6.86 -0.66
CA VAL A 105 -17.71 -5.87 -1.73
C VAL A 105 -18.79 -6.02 -2.82
N ARG A 106 -18.99 -7.25 -3.32
CA ARG A 106 -20.03 -7.50 -4.34
C ARG A 106 -21.44 -7.15 -3.86
N GLU A 107 -21.75 -7.36 -2.58
CA GLU A 107 -23.08 -7.02 -2.07
C GLU A 107 -23.26 -5.51 -1.93
N VAL A 108 -22.21 -4.78 -1.55
CA VAL A 108 -22.19 -3.31 -1.54
C VAL A 108 -22.31 -2.76 -2.96
N GLU A 109 -21.59 -3.31 -3.94
CA GLU A 109 -21.72 -2.95 -5.35
C GLU A 109 -23.17 -3.11 -5.84
N ARG A 110 -23.76 -4.29 -5.59
CA ARG A 110 -25.16 -4.54 -5.96
C ARG A 110 -26.16 -3.59 -5.27
N ALA A 111 -25.88 -3.20 -4.03
CA ALA A 111 -26.72 -2.25 -3.33
C ALA A 111 -26.69 -0.88 -4.00
N PHE A 112 -25.53 -0.41 -4.41
CA PHE A 112 -25.38 0.83 -5.17
C PHE A 112 -26.01 0.73 -6.57
N GLU A 113 -25.80 -0.36 -7.29
CA GLU A 113 -26.42 -0.61 -8.59
C GLU A 113 -27.95 -0.53 -8.52
N ARG A 114 -28.57 -1.15 -7.50
CA ARG A 114 -30.03 -1.12 -7.31
C ARG A 114 -30.59 0.29 -7.15
N THR A 115 -29.82 1.20 -6.59
CA THR A 115 -30.23 2.59 -6.37
C THR A 115 -29.75 3.53 -7.49
N GLY A 116 -29.01 3.01 -8.47
CA GLY A 116 -28.42 3.83 -9.53
C GLY A 116 -27.30 4.77 -9.04
N PHE A 117 -26.73 4.49 -7.86
CA PHE A 117 -25.65 5.28 -7.29
C PHE A 117 -24.30 4.74 -7.78
N ASP A 118 -23.46 5.61 -8.35
CA ASP A 118 -22.08 5.27 -8.74
C ASP A 118 -21.10 5.63 -7.60
N PRO A 119 -20.59 4.64 -6.84
CA PRO A 119 -19.62 4.88 -5.79
C PRO A 119 -18.21 5.17 -6.33
N GLY A 120 -17.95 4.91 -7.62
CA GLY A 120 -16.60 4.79 -8.15
C GLY A 120 -15.91 3.51 -7.66
N PRO A 121 -14.57 3.48 -7.61
CA PRO A 121 -13.84 2.29 -7.15
C PRO A 121 -14.18 1.93 -5.70
N LEU A 122 -14.54 0.67 -5.48
CA LEU A 122 -14.69 0.06 -4.16
C LEU A 122 -13.47 -0.82 -3.88
N CYS A 123 -12.90 -0.68 -2.69
CA CYS A 123 -11.82 -1.52 -2.21
C CYS A 123 -12.33 -2.47 -1.13
N GLY A 124 -11.73 -3.64 -1.04
CA GLY A 124 -12.00 -4.62 0.02
C GLY A 124 -10.78 -4.82 0.89
N ALA A 125 -10.94 -4.77 2.20
CA ALA A 125 -9.86 -5.01 3.15
C ALA A 125 -10.27 -5.98 4.25
N VAL A 126 -9.35 -6.84 4.65
CA VAL A 126 -9.47 -7.60 5.88
C VAL A 126 -8.62 -6.93 6.95
N VAL A 127 -9.25 -6.47 8.01
CA VAL A 127 -8.55 -5.93 9.18
C VAL A 127 -8.36 -7.04 10.20
N VAL A 128 -7.10 -7.36 10.46
CA VAL A 128 -6.71 -8.40 11.40
C VAL A 128 -6.39 -7.76 12.74
N VAL A 129 -7.16 -8.11 13.76
CA VAL A 129 -6.97 -7.61 15.12
C VAL A 129 -6.23 -8.68 15.95
N PRO A 130 -4.97 -8.41 16.34
CA PRO A 130 -4.19 -9.35 17.14
C PRO A 130 -4.81 -9.61 18.50
N PHE A 131 -4.65 -10.82 19.03
CA PHE A 131 -5.00 -11.09 20.41
C PHE A 131 -4.19 -10.18 21.36
N ARG A 132 -4.80 -9.71 22.44
CA ARG A 132 -4.16 -8.78 23.39
C ARG A 132 -2.75 -9.25 23.80
N GLY A 133 -1.77 -8.35 23.64
CA GLY A 133 -0.36 -8.60 23.92
C GLY A 133 0.34 -9.50 22.89
N SER A 134 -0.26 -9.77 21.75
CA SER A 134 0.41 -10.35 20.57
C SER A 134 1.02 -9.25 19.72
N VAL A 135 2.13 -9.59 19.05
CA VAL A 135 2.76 -8.74 18.03
C VAL A 135 2.75 -9.49 16.72
N LEU A 136 2.03 -8.97 15.75
CA LEU A 136 2.00 -9.49 14.39
C LEU A 136 2.78 -8.54 13.48
N ARG A 137 3.61 -9.11 12.61
CA ARG A 137 4.33 -8.37 11.57
C ARG A 137 3.84 -8.90 10.22
N PRO A 138 3.03 -8.13 9.48
CA PRO A 138 2.54 -8.61 8.19
C PRO A 138 3.69 -8.80 7.22
N ALA A 139 3.76 -9.99 6.63
CA ALA A 139 4.62 -10.24 5.49
C ALA A 139 3.96 -9.58 4.27
N ARG A 140 4.64 -8.61 3.68
CA ARG A 140 4.17 -7.91 2.46
C ARG A 140 4.37 -8.79 1.22
N VAL A 141 3.79 -9.99 1.20
CA VAL A 141 4.01 -10.94 0.11
C VAL A 141 2.68 -11.24 -0.57
N ASN A 142 2.59 -10.88 -1.86
CA ASN A 142 1.63 -11.36 -2.86
C ASN A 142 0.19 -11.59 -2.36
N VAL A 143 -0.44 -10.54 -1.89
CA VAL A 143 -1.88 -10.54 -1.64
C VAL A 143 -2.60 -10.59 -3.00
N ARG A 144 -3.72 -11.29 -3.07
CA ARG A 144 -4.53 -11.36 -4.30
C ARG A 144 -4.88 -9.94 -4.78
N PRO A 145 -4.83 -9.66 -6.09
CA PRO A 145 -5.27 -8.38 -6.61
C PRO A 145 -6.69 -8.02 -6.12
N GLY A 146 -6.85 -6.81 -5.57
CA GLY A 146 -8.13 -6.33 -5.05
C GLY A 146 -8.47 -6.80 -3.63
N LEU A 147 -7.53 -7.45 -2.92
CA LEU A 147 -7.63 -7.78 -1.51
C LEU A 147 -6.48 -7.13 -0.75
N ASP A 148 -6.79 -6.32 0.22
CA ASP A 148 -5.82 -5.78 1.16
C ASP A 148 -5.99 -6.44 2.53
N VAL A 149 -4.87 -6.72 3.21
CA VAL A 149 -4.86 -7.26 4.56
C VAL A 149 -4.03 -6.32 5.43
N VAL A 150 -4.66 -5.81 6.47
CA VAL A 150 -4.09 -4.80 7.36
C VAL A 150 -4.15 -5.30 8.79
N VAL A 151 -3.05 -5.17 9.51
CA VAL A 151 -3.03 -5.47 10.95
C VAL A 151 -3.22 -4.17 11.72
N GLY A 152 -4.14 -4.16 12.69
CA GLY A 152 -4.38 -2.98 13.50
C GLY A 152 -5.05 -3.30 14.83
N ASN A 153 -4.62 -2.62 15.90
CA ASN A 153 -5.24 -2.62 17.19
C ASN A 153 -5.05 -1.25 17.87
N VAL A 154 -5.69 -1.03 19.01
CA VAL A 154 -5.61 0.25 19.74
C VAL A 154 -4.16 0.65 20.08
N SER A 155 -3.29 -0.33 20.33
CA SER A 155 -1.89 -0.08 20.70
C SER A 155 -1.01 0.25 19.49
N ASP A 156 -1.36 -0.28 18.30
CA ASP A 156 -0.63 -0.07 17.05
C ASP A 156 -1.62 0.00 15.87
N ALA A 157 -2.10 1.19 15.61
CA ALA A 157 -3.06 1.47 14.56
C ALA A 157 -2.44 2.18 13.34
N VAL A 158 -1.11 2.26 13.28
CA VAL A 158 -0.40 3.04 12.25
C VAL A 158 -0.64 2.47 10.86
N GLU A 159 -0.56 1.15 10.69
CA GLU A 159 -0.78 0.52 9.38
C GLU A 159 -2.22 0.73 8.89
N LEU A 160 -3.21 0.55 9.77
CA LEU A 160 -4.61 0.77 9.44
C LEU A 160 -4.87 2.23 9.03
N ARG A 161 -4.28 3.18 9.75
CA ARG A 161 -4.40 4.60 9.40
C ARG A 161 -3.78 4.91 8.05
N ILE A 162 -2.54 4.46 7.82
CA ILE A 162 -1.84 4.66 6.54
C ILE A 162 -2.64 4.03 5.40
N TYR A 163 -3.21 2.85 5.62
CA TYR A 163 -4.05 2.21 4.64
C TYR A 163 -5.28 3.07 4.31
N LEU A 164 -6.04 3.53 5.31
CA LEU A 164 -7.24 4.34 5.11
C LEU A 164 -6.98 5.71 4.47
N GLU A 165 -5.77 6.24 4.61
CA GLU A 165 -5.35 7.48 3.97
C GLU A 165 -4.89 7.29 2.51
N ASN A 166 -4.53 6.07 2.09
CA ASN A 166 -3.86 5.83 0.81
C ASN A 166 -4.48 4.74 -0.08
N PHE A 167 -5.52 4.00 0.37
CA PHE A 167 -6.09 2.88 -0.41
C PHE A 167 -6.68 3.30 -1.75
N ALA A 168 -7.14 4.54 -1.87
CA ALA A 168 -7.69 5.10 -3.10
C ALA A 168 -6.93 6.38 -3.48
N PRO A 169 -5.78 6.27 -4.15
CA PRO A 169 -5.02 7.45 -4.57
C PRO A 169 -5.81 8.26 -5.60
N GLY A 170 -5.78 9.57 -5.46
CA GLY A 170 -6.40 10.49 -6.40
C GLY A 170 -7.00 11.76 -5.77
N GLU A 171 -7.71 12.50 -6.60
CA GLU A 171 -8.40 13.71 -6.14
C GLU A 171 -9.59 13.35 -5.23
N PRO A 172 -9.90 14.20 -4.24
CA PRO A 172 -11.10 14.06 -3.42
C PRO A 172 -12.36 13.93 -4.29
N ARG A 173 -13.20 12.94 -3.99
CA ARG A 173 -14.43 12.67 -4.75
C ARG A 173 -15.67 12.71 -3.89
N TRP A 174 -15.50 12.63 -2.57
CA TRP A 174 -16.58 12.47 -1.62
C TRP A 174 -16.83 13.77 -0.85
N THR A 175 -18.00 14.33 -1.05
CA THR A 175 -18.56 15.46 -0.28
C THR A 175 -19.51 14.94 0.78
N ALA A 176 -19.88 15.78 1.75
CA ALA A 176 -20.87 15.43 2.76
C ALA A 176 -22.20 14.96 2.12
N ASP A 177 -22.69 15.64 1.08
CA ASP A 177 -23.94 15.28 0.40
C ASP A 177 -23.81 13.94 -0.35
N ARG A 178 -22.64 13.67 -0.96
CA ARG A 178 -22.41 12.39 -1.65
C ARG A 178 -22.33 11.22 -0.66
N VAL A 179 -21.68 11.40 0.50
CA VAL A 179 -21.66 10.41 1.57
C VAL A 179 -23.06 10.13 2.07
N ARG A 180 -23.90 11.15 2.30
CA ARG A 180 -25.29 10.98 2.70
C ARG A 180 -26.09 10.18 1.67
N ALA A 181 -25.95 10.49 0.40
CA ALA A 181 -26.63 9.75 -0.67
C ALA A 181 -26.20 8.28 -0.69
N ALA A 182 -24.91 8.00 -0.55
CA ALA A 182 -24.37 6.65 -0.52
C ALA A 182 -24.85 5.85 0.70
N THR A 183 -24.84 6.43 1.89
CA THR A 183 -25.30 5.77 3.11
C THR A 183 -26.81 5.48 3.04
N THR A 184 -27.59 6.42 2.50
CA THR A 184 -29.01 6.19 2.23
C THR A 184 -29.22 5.03 1.24
N ALA A 185 -28.41 4.95 0.19
CA ALA A 185 -28.49 3.88 -0.80
C ALA A 185 -28.18 2.50 -0.20
N LEU A 186 -27.26 2.43 0.77
CA LEU A 186 -26.88 1.18 1.41
C LEU A 186 -27.87 0.71 2.48
N THR A 187 -28.33 1.61 3.34
CA THR A 187 -29.04 1.27 4.58
C THR A 187 -30.42 1.91 4.70
N GLY A 188 -30.79 2.81 3.81
CA GLY A 188 -31.99 3.65 3.93
C GLY A 188 -31.85 4.77 4.98
N TRP A 189 -30.71 4.88 5.66
CA TRP A 189 -30.43 5.89 6.66
C TRP A 189 -29.19 6.72 6.27
N ALA A 190 -29.11 7.96 6.75
CA ALA A 190 -27.94 8.79 6.55
C ALA A 190 -27.63 9.65 7.79
N PRO A 191 -26.33 9.88 8.10
CA PRO A 191 -25.94 10.82 9.14
C PRO A 191 -26.35 12.25 8.78
N GLY A 192 -26.40 13.12 9.79
CA GLY A 192 -26.64 14.54 9.60
C GLY A 192 -25.59 15.18 8.69
N ARG A 193 -26.01 16.14 7.88
CA ARG A 193 -25.06 16.87 7.01
C ARG A 193 -23.98 17.58 7.84
N ASP A 194 -24.39 18.22 8.93
CA ASP A 194 -23.49 18.96 9.81
C ASP A 194 -22.48 18.02 10.49
N GLU A 195 -22.92 16.83 10.89
CA GLU A 195 -22.00 15.79 11.45
C GLU A 195 -20.91 15.41 10.45
N LEU A 196 -21.23 15.34 9.16
CA LEU A 196 -20.25 15.01 8.12
C LEU A 196 -19.31 16.18 7.83
N LEU A 197 -19.80 17.41 7.89
CA LEU A 197 -18.96 18.60 7.78
C LEU A 197 -18.01 18.71 8.96
N ASP A 198 -18.47 18.41 10.17
CA ASP A 198 -17.65 18.36 11.39
C ASP A 198 -16.61 17.22 11.33
N ALA A 199 -16.96 16.11 10.67
CA ALA A 199 -16.03 15.02 10.38
C ALA A 199 -15.00 15.36 9.28
N GLY A 200 -15.09 16.56 8.68
CA GLY A 200 -14.13 17.11 7.73
C GLY A 200 -14.45 16.86 6.26
N PHE A 201 -15.60 16.31 5.91
CA PHE A 201 -16.01 16.23 4.51
C PHE A 201 -16.31 17.61 3.95
N ALA A 202 -15.84 17.88 2.74
CA ALA A 202 -16.11 19.17 2.08
C ALA A 202 -17.60 19.29 1.70
N GLU A 203 -18.12 20.51 1.73
CA GLU A 203 -19.43 20.82 1.19
C GLU A 203 -19.48 20.66 -0.34
N LYS A 204 -18.42 21.11 -1.00
CA LYS A 204 -18.23 21.04 -2.46
C LYS A 204 -16.82 20.58 -2.77
N LEU A 205 -16.66 19.80 -3.83
CA LEU A 205 -15.33 19.47 -4.31
C LEU A 205 -14.62 20.74 -4.81
N PRO A 206 -13.28 20.83 -4.60
CA PRO A 206 -12.53 21.93 -5.17
C PRO A 206 -12.73 21.93 -6.69
N GLU A 207 -13.03 23.11 -7.23
CA GLU A 207 -13.16 23.30 -8.67
C GLU A 207 -11.81 22.91 -9.31
N ARG A 208 -11.85 21.98 -10.28
CA ARG A 208 -10.64 21.61 -11.02
C ARG A 208 -10.06 22.87 -11.62
N VAL A 209 -8.96 23.34 -11.04
CA VAL A 209 -8.15 24.36 -11.70
C VAL A 209 -7.74 23.74 -13.04
N LYS A 210 -8.35 24.22 -14.15
CA LYS A 210 -7.91 23.82 -15.49
C LYS A 210 -6.39 24.07 -15.51
N PRO A 211 -5.58 23.03 -15.80
CA PRO A 211 -4.16 23.26 -15.93
C PRO A 211 -4.01 24.43 -16.90
N LEU A 212 -3.33 25.48 -16.44
CA LEU A 212 -2.96 26.59 -17.32
C LEU A 212 -2.47 25.96 -18.61
N PRO A 213 -2.94 26.44 -19.78
CA PRO A 213 -2.42 25.95 -21.04
C PRO A 213 -0.90 25.94 -20.91
N GLN A 214 -0.31 24.76 -20.89
CA GLN A 214 1.14 24.67 -20.91
C GLN A 214 1.54 25.44 -22.17
N GLU A 215 2.16 26.60 -21.95
CA GLU A 215 2.76 27.37 -23.01
C GLU A 215 3.62 26.36 -23.76
N ARG A 216 3.18 25.99 -24.98
CA ARG A 216 3.85 24.97 -25.76
C ARG A 216 5.29 25.45 -25.88
N VAL A 217 6.18 24.79 -25.14
CA VAL A 217 7.60 24.97 -25.32
C VAL A 217 7.80 24.77 -26.83
N PRO A 218 8.25 25.80 -27.56
CA PRO A 218 8.37 25.70 -28.99
C PRO A 218 9.21 24.46 -29.29
N GLU A 219 8.64 23.51 -30.04
CA GLU A 219 9.38 22.31 -30.45
C GLU A 219 10.67 22.80 -31.11
N PRO A 220 11.84 22.28 -30.71
CA PRO A 220 13.10 22.68 -31.28
C PRO A 220 13.00 22.46 -32.81
N THR A 221 13.09 23.55 -33.53
CA THR A 221 13.03 23.51 -35.00
C THR A 221 14.05 22.49 -35.49
N ARG A 222 13.70 21.69 -36.51
CA ARG A 222 14.57 20.62 -37.06
C ARG A 222 16.04 21.04 -37.26
N GLY A 223 16.31 22.34 -37.44
CA GLY A 223 17.65 22.88 -37.51
C GLY A 223 18.45 22.88 -36.22
N GLN A 224 17.80 23.03 -35.05
CA GLN A 224 18.51 22.99 -33.76
C GLN A 224 18.88 21.55 -33.33
N ALA A 225 18.06 20.57 -33.69
CA ALA A 225 18.37 19.17 -33.45
C ALA A 225 19.59 18.67 -34.24
N THR A 226 19.76 19.14 -35.50
CA THR A 226 20.92 18.78 -36.35
C THR A 226 22.22 19.41 -35.84
N VAL A 227 22.19 20.65 -35.36
CA VAL A 227 23.37 21.31 -34.77
C VAL A 227 23.80 20.61 -33.46
N GLY A 228 22.86 20.27 -32.61
CA GLY A 228 23.16 19.53 -31.38
C GLY A 228 23.80 18.17 -31.67
N TRP A 229 23.30 17.43 -32.64
CA TRP A 229 23.85 16.14 -33.04
C TRP A 229 25.25 16.26 -33.64
N LEU A 230 25.53 17.27 -34.47
CA LEU A 230 26.86 17.55 -35.05
C LEU A 230 27.89 17.87 -33.98
N VAL A 231 27.53 18.67 -32.95
CA VAL A 231 28.42 18.97 -31.81
C VAL A 231 28.75 17.71 -31.01
N THR A 232 27.77 16.86 -30.79
CA THR A 232 27.97 15.59 -30.07
C THR A 232 28.89 14.64 -30.83
N VAL A 233 28.69 14.50 -32.13
CA VAL A 233 29.56 13.66 -32.99
C VAL A 233 30.99 14.22 -33.03
N ALA A 234 31.16 15.54 -33.17
CA ALA A 234 32.48 16.15 -33.13
C ALA A 234 33.21 15.93 -31.80
N ALA A 235 32.51 16.00 -30.68
CA ALA A 235 33.09 15.72 -29.38
C ALA A 235 33.53 14.24 -29.21
N ILE A 236 32.73 13.29 -29.73
CA ILE A 236 33.09 11.87 -29.71
C ILE A 236 34.32 11.59 -30.58
N VAL A 237 34.36 12.14 -31.80
CA VAL A 237 35.49 11.99 -32.69
C VAL A 237 36.77 12.59 -32.06
N GLY A 238 36.67 13.78 -31.47
CA GLY A 238 37.80 14.40 -30.75
C GLY A 238 38.32 13.53 -29.62
N MET A 239 37.44 12.92 -28.83
CA MET A 239 37.79 12.01 -27.73
C MET A 239 38.51 10.74 -28.24
N LEU A 240 38.03 10.18 -29.37
CA LEU A 240 38.64 9.00 -29.98
C LEU A 240 40.04 9.30 -30.54
N VAL A 241 40.28 10.49 -31.13
CA VAL A 241 41.60 10.91 -31.57
C VAL A 241 42.59 11.06 -30.41
N VAL A 242 42.15 11.70 -29.33
CA VAL A 242 42.97 11.81 -28.10
C VAL A 242 43.32 10.43 -27.56
N LEU A 243 42.37 9.53 -27.50
CA LEU A 243 42.58 8.15 -27.01
C LEU A 243 43.58 7.40 -27.90
N ALA A 244 43.45 7.54 -29.24
CA ALA A 244 44.40 6.93 -30.17
C ALA A 244 45.84 7.46 -30.03
N VAL A 245 46.00 8.77 -29.82
CA VAL A 245 47.32 9.38 -29.55
C VAL A 245 47.90 8.87 -28.25
N VAL A 246 47.12 8.78 -27.16
CA VAL A 246 47.59 8.24 -25.89
C VAL A 246 47.99 6.78 -26.00
N VAL A 247 47.20 5.96 -26.71
CA VAL A 247 47.54 4.55 -26.93
C VAL A 247 48.81 4.42 -27.78
N THR A 248 48.97 5.18 -28.87
CA THR A 248 50.18 5.11 -29.68
C THR A 248 51.44 5.59 -28.94
N THR A 249 51.35 6.61 -28.08
CA THR A 249 52.48 7.05 -27.24
C THR A 249 52.88 6.01 -26.19
N LEU A 250 51.91 5.36 -25.57
CA LEU A 250 52.16 4.32 -24.58
C LEU A 250 52.74 3.04 -25.19
N PHE A 251 52.44 2.71 -26.43
CA PHE A 251 52.95 1.52 -27.11
C PHE A 251 54.20 1.80 -27.96
N SER A 252 54.59 3.07 -28.22
CA SER A 252 55.79 3.41 -28.95
C SER A 252 57.07 3.50 -28.09
N ASP A 253 56.95 3.48 -26.76
CA ASP A 253 58.11 3.56 -25.84
C ASP A 253 58.63 2.17 -25.39
N GLY A 254 58.35 1.14 -26.18
CA GLY A 254 58.70 -0.24 -25.85
C GLY A 254 59.66 -0.90 -26.83
N SER A 255 60.77 -0.22 -27.20
CA SER A 255 61.91 -0.92 -27.87
C SER A 255 63.18 -0.31 -27.41
N ASP A 256 63.82 -0.97 -26.54
CA ASP A 256 65.23 -1.18 -26.30
C ASP A 256 65.55 -1.23 -24.77
N THR A 257 65.79 -2.40 -24.28
CA THR A 257 66.94 -2.81 -23.49
C THR A 257 66.55 -3.95 -22.57
N GLU A 258 66.95 -5.16 -22.95
CA GLU A 258 67.18 -6.26 -22.00
C GLU A 258 68.45 -5.96 -21.16
N PRO A 259 68.42 -6.14 -19.84
CA PRO A 259 69.27 -7.21 -19.29
C PRO A 259 68.57 -8.01 -18.15
N ALA A 260 68.80 -9.30 -18.30
CA ALA A 260 69.02 -10.36 -17.32
C ALA A 260 68.60 -10.20 -15.85
N ALA A 261 67.76 -11.16 -15.49
CA ALA A 261 67.75 -11.98 -14.27
C ALA A 261 67.99 -11.31 -12.92
N THR A 262 66.93 -11.38 -12.10
CA THR A 262 67.04 -12.04 -10.76
C THR A 262 65.64 -12.17 -10.17
N THR A 263 65.20 -13.40 -9.97
CA THR A 263 64.02 -13.78 -9.20
C THR A 263 64.37 -13.65 -7.71
N PRO A 264 63.60 -12.92 -6.93
CA PRO A 264 63.39 -13.26 -5.53
C PRO A 264 61.99 -13.82 -5.36
N SER A 265 61.96 -15.09 -4.99
CA SER A 265 60.82 -15.79 -4.44
C SER A 265 60.42 -15.11 -3.14
N PHE A 266 59.29 -14.39 -3.15
CA PHE A 266 58.63 -13.97 -1.91
C PHE A 266 57.49 -14.93 -1.63
N GLU A 267 57.73 -15.77 -0.64
CA GLU A 267 56.76 -16.56 0.05
C GLU A 267 55.81 -15.61 0.82
N VAL A 268 54.65 -15.35 0.28
CA VAL A 268 53.63 -14.55 0.94
C VAL A 268 52.86 -15.46 1.90
N THR A 269 53.32 -15.47 3.14
CA THR A 269 52.55 -16.01 4.27
C THR A 269 51.36 -15.04 4.53
N ALA A 270 50.17 -15.47 4.17
CA ALA A 270 48.94 -14.73 4.48
C ALA A 270 48.71 -14.70 6.00
N PRO A 271 48.51 -13.53 6.62
CA PRO A 271 48.15 -13.47 8.03
C PRO A 271 46.72 -14.01 8.23
N VAL A 272 46.58 -14.99 9.13
CA VAL A 272 45.31 -15.50 9.62
C VAL A 272 44.58 -14.37 10.36
N PRO A 273 43.35 -14.02 10.00
CA PRO A 273 42.58 -13.01 10.74
C PRO A 273 42.14 -13.59 12.09
N THR A 274 42.61 -12.99 13.17
CA THR A 274 42.36 -13.40 14.57
C THR A 274 41.20 -12.66 15.24
N ARG A 275 40.26 -12.04 14.48
CA ARG A 275 39.03 -11.48 15.06
C ARG A 275 37.84 -11.79 14.17
N PRO A 276 36.72 -12.25 14.76
CA PRO A 276 35.46 -12.31 14.02
C PRO A 276 35.09 -10.88 13.60
N ALA A 277 34.82 -10.71 12.32
CA ALA A 277 34.28 -9.45 11.79
C ALA A 277 32.93 -9.16 12.47
N GLU A 278 32.78 -7.97 13.03
CA GLU A 278 31.51 -7.50 13.50
C GLU A 278 30.56 -7.43 12.29
N CYS A 279 29.53 -8.28 12.30
CA CYS A 279 28.54 -8.29 11.27
C CYS A 279 27.62 -7.09 11.41
N TRP A 280 27.54 -6.24 10.39
CA TRP A 280 26.55 -5.19 10.28
C TRP A 280 25.30 -5.71 9.57
N PRO A 281 24.07 -5.25 9.92
CA PRO A 281 22.80 -5.85 9.49
C PRO A 281 22.50 -5.83 7.98
N LEU A 282 23.42 -5.45 7.12
CA LEU A 282 23.23 -5.38 5.67
C LEU A 282 24.41 -5.95 4.86
N GLN A 283 25.32 -6.74 5.46
CA GLN A 283 26.40 -7.38 4.72
C GLN A 283 25.96 -8.76 4.21
N PRO A 284 26.02 -9.02 2.88
CA PRO A 284 25.78 -10.35 2.35
C PRO A 284 26.95 -11.27 2.73
N GLY A 285 26.69 -12.29 3.52
CA GLY A 285 27.67 -13.32 3.90
C GLY A 285 27.92 -13.51 5.40
N CYS A 286 27.14 -12.85 6.28
CA CYS A 286 27.11 -13.13 7.71
C CYS A 286 25.92 -14.01 8.09
#